data_4216b3f1a55763c069432d959ff0c9c1
#
_entry.id   4216b3f1a55763c069432d959ff0c9c1
#
_cell.length_a   1.000
_cell.length_b   1.000
_cell.length_c   1.000
_cell.angle_alpha   90.00
_cell.angle_beta   90.00
_cell.angle_gamma   90.00
#
_symmetry.space_group_name_H-M   'P 1'
#
loop_
_entity.id
_entity.type
_entity.pdbx_description
1 polymer ?
#
loop_
_entity_poly.entity_id
_entity_poly.type
_entity_poly.pdbx_seq_one_letter_code
_entity_poly.pdbx_strand_id
1 'polypeptide(L)'
;MVVEVLRLGHRGDRDKRISTHVALTARALGAEKIIFTVEDEHVESSVKKVVENWGGNFKFVVEKHWKRYIREFKKRGIVVHLTMYGANINEIMPEIRELSKEKDILVVVGAEKVPKEVYELADYNISVGNQPHSEVAALAIFLDRLFEGKTLYRDFENAKIKIVPSNHGKVVIREK
;
A
#
# COMPACT_ATOMS: atom_id res chain seq x y z
N MET A 1 -7.32 -9.51 9.43
CA MET A 1 -7.48 -8.46 8.41
C MET A 1 -6.34 -8.53 7.40
N VAL A 2 -6.67 -8.62 6.12
CA VAL A 2 -5.72 -8.53 5.01
C VAL A 2 -5.85 -7.15 4.38
N VAL A 3 -4.71 -6.48 4.15
CA VAL A 3 -4.66 -5.20 3.44
C VAL A 3 -3.96 -5.40 2.11
N GLU A 4 -4.60 -4.94 1.04
CA GLU A 4 -4.04 -4.93 -0.31
C GLU A 4 -4.04 -3.50 -0.83
N VAL A 5 -3.11 -3.18 -1.73
CA VAL A 5 -3.01 -1.86 -2.36
C VAL A 5 -3.19 -2.01 -3.85
N LEU A 6 -4.11 -1.24 -4.42
CA LEU A 6 -4.31 -1.14 -5.87
C LEU A 6 -3.79 0.21 -6.34
N ARG A 7 -2.78 0.17 -7.21
CA ARG A 7 -2.18 1.37 -7.74
C ARG A 7 -2.63 1.59 -9.18
N LEU A 8 -3.33 2.69 -9.43
CA LEU A 8 -3.85 3.06 -10.74
C LEU A 8 -2.94 4.07 -11.44
N GLY A 9 -2.94 4.08 -12.76
CA GLY A 9 -2.32 5.13 -13.55
C GLY A 9 -0.80 5.05 -13.67
N HIS A 10 -0.20 3.89 -13.49
CA HIS A 10 1.24 3.70 -13.71
C HIS A 10 1.60 3.95 -15.18
N ARG A 11 2.64 4.78 -15.43
CA ARG A 11 3.05 5.22 -16.76
C ARG A 11 4.50 4.82 -17.09
N GLY A 12 4.79 3.53 -17.08
CA GLY A 12 6.06 2.98 -17.52
C GLY A 12 7.30 3.70 -16.98
N ASP A 13 8.16 4.17 -17.87
CA ASP A 13 9.45 4.79 -17.49
C ASP A 13 9.29 6.05 -16.64
N ARG A 14 8.23 6.81 -16.85
CA ARG A 14 7.96 8.04 -16.10
C ARG A 14 7.73 7.78 -14.62
N ASP A 15 7.05 6.68 -14.29
CA ASP A 15 6.59 6.40 -12.93
C ASP A 15 7.35 5.28 -12.21
N LYS A 16 8.39 4.70 -12.82
CA LYS A 16 9.12 3.55 -12.25
C LYS A 16 9.56 3.78 -10.82
N ARG A 17 10.15 4.94 -10.55
CA ARG A 17 10.68 5.25 -9.24
C ARG A 17 9.59 5.41 -8.19
N ILE A 18 8.58 6.23 -8.49
CA ILE A 18 7.48 6.45 -7.56
C ILE A 18 6.66 5.18 -7.35
N SER A 19 6.42 4.42 -8.41
CA SER A 19 5.68 3.16 -8.31
C SER A 19 6.41 2.12 -7.47
N THR A 20 7.75 2.03 -7.59
CA THR A 20 8.56 1.16 -6.74
C THR A 20 8.44 1.60 -5.27
N HIS A 21 8.51 2.89 -4.99
CA HIS A 21 8.38 3.41 -3.63
C HIS A 21 6.98 3.14 -3.04
N VAL A 22 5.93 3.27 -3.84
CA VAL A 22 4.57 2.91 -3.41
C VAL A 22 4.52 1.44 -3.00
N ALA A 23 5.08 0.55 -3.83
CA ALA A 23 5.10 -0.88 -3.56
C ALA A 23 5.88 -1.22 -2.28
N LEU A 24 7.06 -0.62 -2.10
CA LEU A 24 7.89 -0.86 -0.92
C LEU A 24 7.26 -0.29 0.35
N THR A 25 6.59 0.85 0.26
CA THR A 25 5.84 1.43 1.37
C THR A 25 4.69 0.52 1.79
N ALA A 26 3.93 0.03 0.82
CA ALA A 26 2.85 -0.93 1.07
C ALA A 26 3.38 -2.16 1.81
N ARG A 27 4.47 -2.75 1.32
CA ARG A 27 5.10 -3.90 1.97
C ARG A 27 5.53 -3.60 3.41
N ALA A 28 6.27 -2.54 3.59
CA ALA A 28 6.86 -2.21 4.89
C ALA A 28 5.82 -1.91 5.96
N LEU A 29 4.68 -1.34 5.57
CA LEU A 29 3.69 -0.80 6.50
C LEU A 29 2.40 -1.63 6.60
N GLY A 30 2.45 -2.90 6.19
CA GLY A 30 1.39 -3.84 6.58
C GLY A 30 0.52 -4.41 5.46
N ALA A 31 0.68 -3.97 4.22
CA ALA A 31 -0.02 -4.59 3.11
C ALA A 31 0.63 -5.92 2.73
N GLU A 32 -0.17 -6.85 2.26
CA GLU A 32 0.29 -8.17 1.85
C GLU A 32 0.51 -8.28 0.34
N LYS A 33 -0.03 -7.34 -0.42
CA LYS A 33 -0.02 -7.37 -1.88
C LYS A 33 -0.14 -5.96 -2.43
N ILE A 34 0.53 -5.74 -3.57
CA ILE A 34 0.25 -4.59 -4.43
C ILE A 34 -0.21 -5.06 -5.80
N ILE A 35 -1.22 -4.41 -6.33
CA ILE A 35 -1.80 -4.72 -7.63
C ILE A 35 -1.58 -3.54 -8.55
N PHE A 36 -0.95 -3.80 -9.70
CA PHE A 36 -0.80 -2.84 -10.78
C PHE A 36 -1.76 -3.19 -11.91
N THR A 37 -2.14 -2.22 -12.71
CA THR A 37 -3.04 -2.44 -13.84
C THR A 37 -2.32 -2.70 -15.15
N VAL A 38 -1.01 -2.46 -15.18
CA VAL A 38 -0.14 -2.72 -16.32
C VAL A 38 1.15 -3.40 -15.85
N GLU A 39 1.75 -4.20 -16.72
CA GLU A 39 3.02 -4.87 -16.42
C GLU A 39 4.17 -3.86 -16.37
N ASP A 40 5.08 -4.06 -15.44
CA ASP A 40 6.36 -3.37 -15.37
C ASP A 40 7.39 -4.30 -14.72
N GLU A 41 8.23 -4.92 -15.56
CA GLU A 41 9.23 -5.88 -15.10
C GLU A 41 10.26 -5.26 -14.17
N HIS A 42 10.59 -3.99 -14.34
CA HIS A 42 11.55 -3.28 -13.50
C HIS A 42 11.00 -3.12 -12.07
N VAL A 43 9.77 -2.67 -11.94
CA VAL A 43 9.12 -2.52 -10.63
C VAL A 43 8.95 -3.89 -9.96
N GLU A 44 8.45 -4.87 -10.71
CA GLU A 44 8.28 -6.24 -10.22
C GLU A 44 9.58 -6.84 -9.72
N SER A 45 10.65 -6.72 -10.50
CA SER A 45 11.98 -7.22 -10.16
C SER A 45 12.52 -6.54 -8.89
N SER A 46 12.35 -5.22 -8.77
CA SER A 46 12.79 -4.47 -7.60
C SER A 46 12.07 -4.94 -6.33
N VAL A 47 10.76 -5.16 -6.42
CA VAL A 47 9.96 -5.66 -5.31
C VAL A 47 10.40 -7.08 -4.92
N LYS A 48 10.58 -7.96 -5.89
CA LYS A 48 11.02 -9.34 -5.65
C LYS A 48 12.38 -9.40 -4.96
N LYS A 49 13.33 -8.56 -5.36
CA LYS A 49 14.63 -8.47 -4.71
C LYS A 49 14.53 -8.05 -3.25
N VAL A 50 13.66 -7.11 -2.95
CA VAL A 50 13.43 -6.68 -1.57
C VAL A 50 12.84 -7.83 -0.75
N VAL A 51 11.83 -8.51 -1.27
CA VAL A 51 11.22 -9.67 -0.57
C VAL A 51 12.27 -10.76 -0.33
N GLU A 52 13.08 -11.08 -1.34
CA GLU A 52 14.13 -12.09 -1.23
C GLU A 52 15.14 -11.75 -0.12
N ASN A 53 15.60 -10.52 -0.04
CA ASN A 53 16.61 -10.10 0.92
C ASN A 53 16.05 -9.75 2.30
N TRP A 54 14.86 -9.13 2.33
CA TRP A 54 14.28 -8.60 3.56
C TRP A 54 13.12 -9.43 4.12
N GLY A 55 12.75 -10.48 3.41
CA GLY A 55 11.79 -11.48 3.89
C GLY A 55 10.33 -11.17 3.65
N GLY A 56 9.49 -12.04 4.19
CA GLY A 56 8.04 -11.98 4.05
C GLY A 56 7.51 -12.60 2.76
N ASN A 57 6.22 -12.45 2.55
CA ASN A 57 5.49 -13.04 1.42
C ASN A 57 4.76 -12.00 0.57
N PHE A 58 5.23 -10.76 0.59
CA PHE A 58 4.59 -9.69 -0.17
C PHE A 58 4.55 -10.01 -1.66
N LYS A 59 3.38 -9.81 -2.29
CA LYS A 59 3.17 -10.15 -3.70
C LYS A 59 2.98 -8.90 -4.56
N PHE A 60 3.59 -8.93 -5.73
CA PHE A 60 3.33 -8.00 -6.81
C PHE A 60 2.44 -8.72 -7.84
N VAL A 61 1.29 -8.13 -8.14
CA VAL A 61 0.27 -8.73 -9.03
C VAL A 61 -0.12 -7.71 -10.09
N VAL A 62 -0.37 -8.19 -11.30
CA VAL A 62 -0.92 -7.37 -12.38
C VAL A 62 -2.36 -7.80 -12.64
N GLU A 63 -3.28 -6.83 -12.61
CA GLU A 63 -4.71 -7.06 -12.87
C GLU A 63 -5.24 -5.91 -13.74
N LYS A 64 -5.45 -6.22 -15.03
CA LYS A 64 -5.94 -5.22 -15.99
C LYS A 64 -7.39 -4.83 -15.75
N HIS A 65 -8.19 -5.75 -15.25
CA HIS A 65 -9.63 -5.56 -15.01
C HIS A 65 -9.87 -5.04 -13.58
N TRP A 66 -9.30 -3.88 -13.28
CA TRP A 66 -9.30 -3.33 -11.94
C TRP A 66 -10.71 -3.01 -11.39
N LYS A 67 -11.66 -2.62 -12.24
CA LYS A 67 -13.04 -2.37 -11.80
C LYS A 67 -13.69 -3.65 -11.30
N ARG A 68 -13.48 -4.75 -12.01
CA ARG A 68 -13.96 -6.07 -11.58
C ARG A 68 -13.28 -6.49 -10.28
N TYR A 69 -11.97 -6.26 -10.18
CA TYR A 69 -11.22 -6.56 -8.96
C TYR A 69 -11.81 -5.83 -7.75
N ILE A 70 -12.09 -4.54 -7.88
CA ILE A 70 -12.73 -3.76 -6.82
C ILE A 70 -14.08 -4.35 -6.43
N ARG A 71 -14.93 -4.66 -7.40
CA ARG A 71 -16.26 -5.24 -7.14
C ARG A 71 -16.17 -6.59 -6.42
N GLU A 72 -15.24 -7.43 -6.84
CA GLU A 72 -15.02 -8.72 -6.20
C GLU A 72 -14.49 -8.57 -4.78
N PHE A 73 -13.58 -7.63 -4.56
CA PHE A 73 -13.05 -7.36 -3.23
C PHE A 73 -14.13 -6.93 -2.25
N LYS A 74 -15.12 -6.19 -2.70
CA LYS A 74 -16.24 -5.72 -1.86
C LYS A 74 -17.08 -6.85 -1.27
N LYS A 75 -16.97 -8.05 -1.79
CA LYS A 75 -17.64 -9.23 -1.22
C LYS A 75 -17.02 -9.68 0.10
N ARG A 76 -15.76 -9.34 0.36
CA ARG A 76 -15.04 -9.73 1.59
C ARG A 76 -14.46 -8.55 2.37
N GLY A 77 -14.52 -7.35 1.83
CA GLY A 77 -13.85 -6.21 2.45
C GLY A 77 -14.43 -4.88 2.06
N ILE A 78 -13.74 -3.84 2.47
CA ILE A 78 -14.05 -2.46 2.14
C ILE A 78 -12.97 -1.88 1.24
N VAL A 79 -13.37 -0.93 0.40
CA VAL A 79 -12.50 -0.25 -0.55
C VAL A 79 -12.34 1.20 -0.11
N VAL A 80 -11.10 1.59 0.15
CA VAL A 80 -10.72 2.94 0.57
C VAL A 80 -9.89 3.57 -0.53
N HIS A 81 -10.36 4.67 -1.08
CA HIS A 81 -9.64 5.45 -2.07
C HIS A 81 -8.99 6.67 -1.41
N LEU A 82 -7.66 6.76 -1.50
CA LEU A 82 -6.92 7.90 -0.97
C LEU A 82 -6.88 9.01 -2.00
N THR A 83 -7.47 10.14 -1.68
CA THR A 83 -7.61 11.29 -2.56
C THR A 83 -7.67 12.59 -1.77
N MET A 84 -6.99 13.63 -2.23
CA MET A 84 -7.04 14.94 -1.56
C MET A 84 -8.45 15.55 -1.50
N TYR A 85 -9.38 15.02 -2.28
CA TYR A 85 -10.77 15.47 -2.31
C TYR A 85 -11.67 14.76 -1.31
N GLY A 86 -11.17 13.80 -0.59
CA GLY A 86 -11.96 12.97 0.32
C GLY A 86 -12.22 13.59 1.68
N ALA A 87 -12.95 12.85 2.50
CA ALA A 87 -13.17 13.20 3.91
C ALA A 87 -11.87 13.00 4.70
N ASN A 88 -11.65 13.83 5.71
CA ASN A 88 -10.41 13.82 6.47
C ASN A 88 -10.18 12.50 7.21
N ILE A 89 -9.00 11.96 7.08
CA ILE A 89 -8.59 10.70 7.71
C ILE A 89 -8.81 10.71 9.24
N ASN A 90 -8.59 11.84 9.89
CA ASN A 90 -8.78 11.95 11.35
C ASN A 90 -10.22 11.65 11.78
N GLU A 91 -11.17 11.97 10.93
CA GLU A 91 -12.61 11.79 11.24
C GLU A 91 -13.08 10.38 10.88
N ILE A 92 -12.53 9.78 9.82
CA ILE A 92 -13.00 8.50 9.29
C ILE A 92 -12.25 7.30 9.88
N MET A 93 -11.00 7.47 10.30
CA MET A 93 -10.16 6.34 10.73
C MET A 93 -10.77 5.50 11.86
N PRO A 94 -11.43 6.07 12.87
CA PRO A 94 -12.06 5.25 13.92
C PRO A 94 -13.06 4.24 13.35
N GLU A 95 -13.88 4.64 12.37
CA GLU A 95 -14.83 3.76 11.70
C GLU A 95 -14.12 2.67 10.88
N ILE A 96 -13.06 3.04 10.16
CA ILE A 96 -12.28 2.08 9.37
C ILE A 96 -11.64 1.03 10.28
N ARG A 97 -11.05 1.43 11.39
CA ARG A 97 -10.47 0.49 12.37
C ARG A 97 -11.50 -0.49 12.90
N GLU A 98 -12.70 -0.02 13.19
CA GLU A 98 -13.78 -0.88 13.68
C GLU A 98 -14.17 -1.91 12.60
N LEU A 99 -14.35 -1.47 11.36
CA LEU A 99 -14.67 -2.37 10.25
C LEU A 99 -13.54 -3.36 9.96
N SER A 100 -12.29 -2.96 10.16
CA SER A 100 -11.12 -3.81 9.90
C SER A 100 -11.01 -5.02 10.83
N LYS A 101 -11.75 -5.04 11.93
CA LYS A 101 -11.80 -6.21 12.81
C LYS A 101 -12.45 -7.42 12.15
N GLU A 102 -13.32 -7.20 11.17
CA GLU A 102 -14.07 -8.26 10.51
C GLU A 102 -13.90 -8.28 8.99
N LYS A 103 -13.34 -7.22 8.39
CA LYS A 103 -13.24 -7.06 6.95
C LYS A 103 -11.82 -6.76 6.49
N ASP A 104 -11.49 -7.25 5.30
CA ASP A 104 -10.27 -6.90 4.61
C ASP A 104 -10.36 -5.48 4.04
N ILE A 105 -9.22 -4.88 3.72
CA ILE A 105 -9.16 -3.51 3.20
C ILE A 105 -8.37 -3.48 1.90
N LEU A 106 -8.98 -2.92 0.86
CA LEU A 106 -8.31 -2.55 -0.38
C LEU A 106 -8.09 -1.04 -0.38
N VAL A 107 -6.83 -0.63 -0.40
CA VAL A 107 -6.46 0.78 -0.51
C VAL A 107 -6.17 1.10 -1.96
N VAL A 108 -6.89 2.05 -2.53
CA VAL A 108 -6.69 2.48 -3.92
C VAL A 108 -5.92 3.80 -3.92
N VAL A 109 -4.80 3.83 -4.64
CA VAL A 109 -4.00 5.04 -4.86
C VAL A 109 -3.82 5.26 -6.35
N GLY A 110 -3.73 6.51 -6.77
CA GLY A 110 -3.58 6.87 -8.17
C GLY A 110 -2.41 7.81 -8.43
N ALA A 111 -1.82 7.70 -9.63
CA ALA A 111 -0.65 8.50 -10.02
C ALA A 111 -0.99 9.96 -10.33
N GLU A 112 -2.11 10.19 -10.98
CA GLU A 112 -2.61 11.52 -11.36
C GLU A 112 -4.13 11.52 -11.28
N LYS A 113 -4.78 11.86 -12.39
CA LYS A 113 -6.23 11.80 -12.47
C LYS A 113 -6.70 10.36 -12.49
N VAL A 114 -7.45 9.97 -11.50
CA VAL A 114 -8.12 8.68 -11.50
C VAL A 114 -9.49 8.80 -12.15
N PRO A 115 -9.99 7.73 -12.79
CA PRO A 115 -11.34 7.74 -13.35
C PRO A 115 -12.40 8.06 -12.30
N LYS A 116 -13.44 8.76 -12.70
CA LYS A 116 -14.58 9.10 -11.85
C LYS A 116 -15.17 7.88 -11.16
N GLU A 117 -15.18 6.74 -11.84
CA GLU A 117 -15.72 5.49 -11.35
C GLU A 117 -15.03 5.00 -10.05
N VAL A 118 -13.78 5.38 -9.82
CA VAL A 118 -13.09 5.03 -8.57
C VAL A 118 -13.81 5.66 -7.38
N TYR A 119 -14.20 6.93 -7.50
CA TYR A 119 -14.94 7.63 -6.43
C TYR A 119 -16.29 6.96 -6.14
N GLU A 120 -16.94 6.46 -7.16
CA GLU A 120 -18.25 5.80 -7.05
C GLU A 120 -18.14 4.38 -6.51
N LEU A 121 -17.10 3.65 -6.90
CA LEU A 121 -16.88 2.27 -6.47
C LEU A 121 -16.33 2.16 -5.06
N ALA A 122 -15.56 3.13 -4.61
CA ALA A 122 -14.98 3.10 -3.27
C ALA A 122 -16.07 3.23 -2.19
N ASP A 123 -15.89 2.51 -1.11
CA ASP A 123 -16.75 2.66 0.07
C ASP A 123 -16.42 3.95 0.81
N TYR A 124 -15.16 4.37 0.76
CA TYR A 124 -14.66 5.59 1.40
C TYR A 124 -13.69 6.30 0.47
N ASN A 125 -13.87 7.60 0.31
CA ASN A 125 -12.87 8.47 -0.29
C ASN A 125 -12.28 9.31 0.84
N ILE A 126 -11.00 9.09 1.15
CA ILE A 126 -10.35 9.64 2.34
C ILE A 126 -9.18 10.53 1.92
N SER A 127 -9.11 11.73 2.52
CA SER A 127 -7.96 12.59 2.37
C SER A 127 -6.98 12.43 3.52
N VAL A 128 -5.70 12.42 3.15
CA VAL A 128 -4.60 12.56 4.12
C VAL A 128 -4.18 14.03 4.05
N GLY A 129 -5.14 14.88 4.44
CA GLY A 129 -5.15 16.31 4.22
C GLY A 129 -5.61 16.69 2.80
N ASN A 130 -6.21 17.89 2.69
CA ASN A 130 -6.75 18.39 1.43
C ASN A 130 -5.74 19.30 0.72
N GLN A 131 -4.46 18.94 0.78
CA GLN A 131 -3.36 19.63 0.14
C GLN A 131 -2.59 18.69 -0.77
N PRO A 132 -2.04 19.19 -1.89
CA PRO A 132 -1.26 18.34 -2.79
C PRO A 132 0.00 17.79 -2.13
N HIS A 133 0.17 16.47 -2.19
CA HIS A 133 1.41 15.81 -1.81
C HIS A 133 1.48 14.41 -2.41
N SER A 134 2.59 13.71 -2.14
CA SER A 134 2.87 12.39 -2.69
C SER A 134 1.86 11.33 -2.25
N GLU A 135 1.49 10.45 -3.18
CA GLU A 135 0.70 9.25 -2.87
C GLU A 135 1.44 8.29 -1.92
N VAL A 136 2.77 8.30 -1.93
CA VAL A 136 3.58 7.53 -0.96
C VAL A 136 3.32 8.03 0.46
N ALA A 137 3.32 9.35 0.65
CA ALA A 137 3.04 9.94 1.95
C ALA A 137 1.62 9.63 2.41
N ALA A 138 0.64 9.75 1.52
CA ALA A 138 -0.74 9.42 1.85
C ALA A 138 -0.89 7.96 2.27
N LEU A 139 -0.31 7.04 1.50
CA LEU A 139 -0.35 5.62 1.80
C LEU A 139 0.32 5.30 3.14
N ALA A 140 1.51 5.86 3.37
CA ALA A 140 2.27 5.62 4.60
C ALA A 140 1.47 6.07 5.84
N ILE A 141 0.93 7.27 5.79
CA ILE A 141 0.14 7.80 6.92
C ILE A 141 -1.13 6.98 7.14
N PHE A 142 -1.83 6.63 6.06
CA PHE A 142 -3.03 5.80 6.17
C PHE A 142 -2.73 4.45 6.83
N LEU A 143 -1.72 3.74 6.35
CA LEU A 143 -1.36 2.43 6.89
C LEU A 143 -0.88 2.51 8.34
N ASP A 144 -0.04 3.50 8.65
CA ASP A 144 0.45 3.69 10.01
C ASP A 144 -0.69 3.93 10.99
N ARG A 145 -1.65 4.74 10.63
CA ARG A 145 -2.83 5.00 11.46
C ARG A 145 -3.77 3.81 11.54
N LEU A 146 -3.95 3.08 10.45
CA LEU A 146 -4.78 1.88 10.44
C LEU A 146 -4.25 0.85 11.42
N PHE A 147 -2.94 0.62 11.41
CA PHE A 147 -2.27 -0.35 12.28
C PHE A 147 -1.79 0.25 13.61
N GLU A 148 -2.10 1.51 13.89
CA GLU A 148 -1.76 2.19 15.15
C GLU A 148 -0.27 2.13 15.49
N GLY A 149 0.58 2.30 14.48
CA GLY A 149 2.04 2.30 14.64
C GLY A 149 2.69 0.93 14.78
N LYS A 150 1.92 -0.13 14.86
CA LYS A 150 2.44 -1.49 15.13
C LYS A 150 3.34 -2.02 14.03
N THR A 151 3.11 -1.61 12.77
CA THR A 151 3.92 -2.06 11.64
C THR A 151 5.36 -1.53 11.67
N LEU A 152 5.63 -0.49 12.44
CA LEU A 152 6.99 0.05 12.61
C LEU A 152 7.89 -0.89 13.41
N TYR A 153 7.31 -1.87 14.10
CA TYR A 153 8.04 -2.93 14.82
C TYR A 153 8.01 -4.27 14.08
N ARG A 154 7.55 -4.26 12.84
CA ARG A 154 7.31 -5.50 12.10
C ARG A 154 8.61 -6.19 11.71
N ASP A 155 8.72 -7.47 12.04
CA ASP A 155 9.73 -8.36 11.53
C ASP A 155 9.14 -9.23 10.43
N PHE A 156 9.99 -9.59 9.45
CA PHE A 156 9.58 -10.44 8.34
C PHE A 156 10.27 -11.79 8.45
N GLU A 157 9.51 -12.85 8.22
CA GLU A 157 10.05 -14.21 8.19
C GLU A 157 10.98 -14.41 7.00
N ASN A 158 11.99 -15.26 7.19
CA ASN A 158 12.95 -15.63 6.15
C ASN A 158 13.78 -14.46 5.60
N ALA A 159 13.99 -13.42 6.39
CA ALA A 159 14.85 -12.31 6.01
C ALA A 159 16.32 -12.75 6.02
N LYS A 160 17.04 -12.44 4.94
CA LYS A 160 18.49 -12.63 4.86
C LYS A 160 19.25 -11.46 5.49
N ILE A 161 18.61 -10.32 5.54
CA ILE A 161 19.17 -9.07 6.09
C ILE A 161 18.24 -8.58 7.17
N LYS A 162 18.81 -8.30 8.35
CA LYS A 162 18.08 -7.72 9.48
C LYS A 162 18.84 -6.55 10.05
N ILE A 163 18.11 -5.52 10.44
CA ILE A 163 18.67 -4.35 11.09
C ILE A 163 18.53 -4.49 12.60
N VAL A 164 19.62 -4.28 13.32
CA VAL A 164 19.56 -4.09 14.77
C VAL A 164 19.47 -2.58 15.02
N PRO A 165 18.34 -2.09 15.57
CA PRO A 165 18.16 -0.66 15.75
C PRO A 165 19.29 -0.07 16.63
N SER A 166 19.83 1.06 16.21
CA SER A 166 20.89 1.78 16.95
C SER A 166 20.74 3.28 16.76
N ASN A 167 20.91 4.01 17.86
CA ASN A 167 20.90 5.47 17.82
C ASN A 167 22.24 6.06 17.36
N HIS A 168 23.29 5.23 17.19
CA HIS A 168 24.65 5.73 16.94
C HIS A 168 25.35 5.10 15.73
N GLY A 169 24.70 4.20 15.00
CA GLY A 169 25.37 3.58 13.86
C GLY A 169 24.49 2.61 13.10
N LYS A 170 25.13 1.87 12.22
CA LYS A 170 24.49 0.84 11.39
C LYS A 170 24.90 -0.52 11.86
N VAL A 171 23.96 -1.29 12.40
CA VAL A 171 24.20 -2.68 12.79
C VAL A 171 23.29 -3.57 11.94
N VAL A 172 23.91 -4.37 11.08
CA VAL A 172 23.22 -5.23 10.13
C VAL A 172 23.64 -6.67 10.34
N ILE A 173 22.68 -7.56 10.46
CA ILE A 173 22.90 -9.00 10.50
C ILE A 173 22.57 -9.56 9.13
N ARG A 174 23.53 -10.28 8.55
CA ARG A 174 23.35 -10.94 7.25
C ARG A 174 23.44 -12.44 7.43
N GLU A 175 22.50 -13.16 6.84
CA GLU A 175 22.58 -14.61 6.74
C GLU A 175 23.60 -14.96 5.67
N LYS A 176 24.42 -15.98 5.97
CA LYS A 176 25.45 -16.47 5.02
C LYS A 176 24.84 -17.31 3.91
#